data_7967b163eb3e3b0b66e42b1dece90e18
#
_entry.id   7967b163eb3e3b0b66e42b1dece90e18
#
_cell.length_a   1.000
_cell.length_b   1.000
_cell.length_c   1.000
_cell.angle_alpha   90.00
_cell.angle_beta   90.00
_cell.angle_gamma   90.00
#
_symmetry.space_group_name_H-M   'P 1'
#
loop_
_entity.id
_entity.type
_entity.pdbx_description
1 polymer ?
#
loop_
_entity_poly.entity_id
_entity_poly.type
_entity_poly.pdbx_seq_one_letter_code
_entity_poly.pdbx_strand_id
1 'polypeptide(L)'
;MDKSILKKFAIESREMLMTAVENKLNKYYVDEELEKTQSGDLIILKNNRITLQPLTFEEFNKRTTLISRIKDLSEDGSFENGKKRVIEETAYTWFNRIVAIRYMELNDMLPLTKDNQSLGIRVLSSINNESHPEILKIGNLTNTGLDLKIDFDKYNKLINENEQFNYVLNLICNKLGTIIPQVFDGITDYIDLLLPENLLSDNGFVNKVIKEVPEGNFKEGVEIIGWLYQYYNQIEKDRAMSSKGVYKKSEIPYVTQLFTPDWIVKYMVENSLGRYWVEHNGDKDLINNWKYFIKDN
;
A
#
# COMPACT_ATOMS: atom_id res chain seq x y z
N MET A 1 11.24 -14.93 12.13
CA MET A 1 11.14 -14.04 10.94
C MET A 1 12.50 -13.94 10.22
N ASP A 2 12.58 -14.34 8.96
CA ASP A 2 13.82 -14.24 8.17
C ASP A 2 13.91 -12.85 7.49
N LYS A 3 14.82 -12.02 8.02
CA LYS A 3 15.01 -10.65 7.55
C LYS A 3 15.65 -10.56 6.16
N SER A 4 16.39 -11.59 5.72
CA SER A 4 17.04 -11.61 4.41
C SER A 4 16.00 -11.78 3.29
N ILE A 5 15.02 -12.65 3.51
CA ILE A 5 13.87 -12.84 2.61
C ILE A 5 13.07 -11.54 2.51
N LEU A 6 12.75 -10.91 3.64
CA LEU A 6 11.99 -9.66 3.66
C LEU A 6 12.73 -8.52 2.96
N LYS A 7 14.04 -8.42 3.14
CA LYS A 7 14.86 -7.39 2.47
C LYS A 7 14.84 -7.57 0.95
N LYS A 8 15.10 -8.80 0.47
CA LYS A 8 15.08 -9.12 -0.94
C LYS A 8 13.69 -8.82 -1.53
N PHE A 9 12.65 -9.35 -0.91
CA PHE A 9 11.26 -9.13 -1.32
C PHE A 9 10.91 -7.64 -1.44
N ALA A 10 11.23 -6.83 -0.44
CA ALA A 10 10.87 -5.40 -0.43
C ALA A 10 11.58 -4.62 -1.54
N ILE A 11 12.88 -4.89 -1.77
CA ILE A 11 13.67 -4.25 -2.82
C ILE A 11 13.12 -4.58 -4.21
N GLU A 12 12.92 -5.87 -4.50
CA GLU A 12 12.39 -6.32 -5.78
C GLU A 12 10.95 -5.83 -6.02
N SER A 13 10.14 -5.80 -4.96
CA SER A 13 8.76 -5.29 -5.03
C SER A 13 8.69 -3.81 -5.34
N ARG A 14 9.63 -3.01 -4.81
CA ARG A 14 9.72 -1.58 -5.14
C ARG A 14 9.93 -1.38 -6.63
N GLU A 15 10.94 -2.04 -7.22
CA GLU A 15 11.26 -1.92 -8.65
C GLU A 15 10.09 -2.37 -9.52
N MET A 16 9.49 -3.50 -9.17
CA MET A 16 8.32 -4.05 -9.86
C MET A 16 7.13 -3.10 -9.84
N LEU A 17 6.77 -2.57 -8.68
CA LEU A 17 5.64 -1.65 -8.56
C LEU A 17 5.91 -0.32 -9.25
N MET A 18 7.12 0.23 -9.15
CA MET A 18 7.49 1.44 -9.86
C MET A 18 7.34 1.27 -11.38
N THR A 19 7.84 0.16 -11.95
CA THR A 19 7.68 -0.16 -13.36
C THR A 19 6.21 -0.32 -13.76
N ALA A 20 5.41 -0.99 -12.93
CA ALA A 20 3.99 -1.20 -13.20
C ALA A 20 3.20 0.12 -13.17
N VAL A 21 3.47 0.99 -12.20
CA VAL A 21 2.88 2.34 -12.09
C VAL A 21 3.30 3.21 -13.26
N GLU A 22 4.59 3.20 -13.65
CA GLU A 22 5.10 3.94 -14.80
C GLU A 22 4.40 3.51 -16.10
N ASN A 23 4.27 2.21 -16.34
CA ASN A 23 3.54 1.68 -17.48
C ASN A 23 2.07 2.16 -17.49
N LYS A 24 1.44 2.18 -16.31
CA LYS A 24 0.06 2.66 -16.17
C LYS A 24 -0.04 4.17 -16.44
N LEU A 25 0.90 4.96 -15.91
CA LEU A 25 0.97 6.39 -16.10
C LEU A 25 1.17 6.75 -17.59
N ASN A 26 2.05 6.02 -18.29
CA ASN A 26 2.31 6.24 -19.71
C ASN A 26 1.07 6.02 -20.58
N LYS A 27 0.13 5.14 -20.18
CA LYS A 27 -1.14 4.95 -20.90
C LYS A 27 -2.02 6.20 -20.92
N TYR A 28 -1.84 7.11 -19.97
CA TYR A 28 -2.62 8.35 -19.88
C TYR A 28 -1.98 9.52 -20.60
N TYR A 29 -0.82 9.33 -21.25
CA TYR A 29 -0.11 10.36 -22.02
C TYR A 29 -0.07 11.73 -21.31
N VAL A 30 0.41 11.72 -20.08
CA VAL A 30 0.41 12.91 -19.21
C VAL A 30 1.38 14.00 -19.67
N ASP A 31 2.33 13.66 -20.54
CA ASP A 31 3.34 14.55 -21.11
C ASP A 31 2.85 15.26 -22.39
N GLU A 32 1.71 14.83 -22.92
CA GLU A 32 1.20 15.31 -24.20
C GLU A 32 0.04 16.28 -24.01
N GLU A 33 0.05 17.36 -24.79
CA GLU A 33 -1.10 18.25 -24.90
C GLU A 33 -2.14 17.59 -25.81
N LEU A 34 -3.30 17.29 -25.24
CA LEU A 34 -4.40 16.63 -25.92
C LEU A 34 -5.61 17.54 -25.97
N GLU A 35 -6.23 17.62 -27.15
CA GLU A 35 -7.51 18.28 -27.33
C GLU A 35 -8.63 17.44 -26.74
N LYS A 36 -9.54 18.12 -26.05
CA LYS A 36 -10.70 17.49 -25.40
C LYS A 36 -11.93 17.60 -26.29
N THR A 37 -12.60 16.47 -26.53
CA THR A 37 -13.92 16.41 -27.17
C THR A 37 -14.84 15.56 -26.29
N GLN A 38 -16.05 16.02 -26.06
CA GLN A 38 -17.08 15.24 -25.34
C GLN A 38 -17.96 14.47 -26.31
N SER A 39 -18.22 13.21 -26.02
CA SER A 39 -19.12 12.33 -26.78
C SER A 39 -20.04 11.58 -25.80
N GLY A 40 -21.25 12.10 -25.59
CA GLY A 40 -22.17 11.62 -24.56
C GLY A 40 -21.54 11.79 -23.18
N ASP A 41 -21.48 10.71 -22.40
CA ASP A 41 -20.89 10.67 -21.05
C ASP A 41 -19.39 10.41 -21.06
N LEU A 42 -18.76 10.34 -22.24
CA LEU A 42 -17.33 10.04 -22.39
C LEU A 42 -16.55 11.25 -22.87
N ILE A 43 -15.30 11.33 -22.43
CA ILE A 43 -14.31 12.31 -22.83
C ILE A 43 -13.30 11.63 -23.74
N ILE A 44 -13.13 12.17 -24.94
CA ILE A 44 -12.11 11.75 -25.90
C ILE A 44 -10.98 12.77 -25.88
N LEU A 45 -9.78 12.30 -25.65
CA LEU A 45 -8.56 13.09 -25.67
C LEU A 45 -7.70 12.67 -26.87
N LYS A 46 -7.33 13.60 -27.73
CA LYS A 46 -6.58 13.32 -28.95
C LYS A 46 -5.66 14.48 -29.33
N ASN A 47 -4.63 14.16 -30.08
CA ASN A 47 -3.87 15.10 -30.90
C ASN A 47 -3.57 14.46 -32.27
N ASN A 48 -2.70 15.06 -33.08
CA ASN A 48 -2.35 14.54 -34.41
C ASN A 48 -1.69 13.15 -34.40
N ARG A 49 -1.23 12.65 -33.24
CA ARG A 49 -0.48 11.39 -33.09
C ARG A 49 -1.17 10.38 -32.20
N ILE A 50 -1.95 10.85 -31.26
CA ILE A 50 -2.48 10.06 -30.15
C ILE A 50 -3.98 10.26 -30.07
N THR A 51 -4.70 9.16 -29.91
CA THR A 51 -6.10 9.16 -29.45
C THR A 51 -6.18 8.24 -28.24
N LEU A 52 -6.49 8.81 -27.08
CA LEU A 52 -6.71 8.04 -25.85
C LEU A 52 -8.02 7.24 -25.97
N GLN A 53 -8.03 6.07 -25.31
CA GLN A 53 -9.29 5.37 -25.02
C GLN A 53 -10.28 6.36 -24.37
N PRO A 54 -11.57 6.35 -24.75
CA PRO A 54 -12.55 7.23 -24.14
C PRO A 54 -12.56 7.08 -22.61
N LEU A 55 -12.45 8.21 -21.93
CA LEU A 55 -12.46 8.27 -20.46
C LEU A 55 -13.86 8.65 -19.97
N THR A 56 -14.26 8.12 -18.83
CA THR A 56 -15.38 8.67 -18.08
C THR A 56 -15.03 10.07 -17.57
N PHE A 57 -16.02 10.85 -17.17
CA PHE A 57 -15.78 12.17 -16.58
C PHE A 57 -14.93 12.07 -15.29
N GLU A 58 -15.15 11.04 -14.51
CA GLU A 58 -14.36 10.75 -13.31
C GLU A 58 -12.89 10.48 -13.64
N GLU A 59 -12.60 9.59 -14.60
CA GLU A 59 -11.23 9.29 -15.02
C GLU A 59 -10.51 10.51 -15.63
N PHE A 60 -11.26 11.33 -16.37
CA PHE A 60 -10.72 12.58 -16.88
C PHE A 60 -10.29 13.54 -15.77
N ASN A 61 -11.13 13.72 -14.74
CA ASN A 61 -10.81 14.55 -13.59
C ASN A 61 -9.59 13.99 -12.84
N LYS A 62 -9.53 12.68 -12.61
CA LYS A 62 -8.38 12.02 -11.99
C LYS A 62 -7.09 12.23 -12.78
N ARG A 63 -7.15 12.12 -14.11
CA ARG A 63 -6.01 12.44 -14.98
C ARG A 63 -5.58 13.92 -14.84
N THR A 64 -6.52 14.83 -14.75
CA THR A 64 -6.23 16.26 -14.59
C THR A 64 -5.53 16.52 -13.24
N THR A 65 -6.02 15.91 -12.17
CA THR A 65 -5.40 15.97 -10.84
C THR A 65 -4.01 15.35 -10.85
N LEU A 66 -3.82 14.23 -11.54
CA LEU A 66 -2.51 13.59 -11.72
C LEU A 66 -1.50 14.54 -12.38
N ILE A 67 -1.88 15.21 -13.48
CA ILE A 67 -1.01 16.18 -14.17
C ILE A 67 -0.67 17.37 -13.25
N SER A 68 -1.66 17.87 -12.49
CA SER A 68 -1.42 18.94 -11.52
C SER A 68 -0.41 18.48 -10.46
N ARG A 69 -0.59 17.28 -9.89
CA ARG A 69 0.33 16.73 -8.90
C ARG A 69 1.75 16.58 -9.42
N ILE A 70 1.91 16.10 -10.66
CA ILE A 70 3.25 16.03 -11.30
C ILE A 70 3.89 17.41 -11.36
N LYS A 71 3.14 18.44 -11.77
CA LYS A 71 3.63 19.82 -11.83
C LYS A 71 4.01 20.36 -10.44
N ASP A 72 3.19 20.11 -9.42
CA ASP A 72 3.45 20.52 -8.04
C ASP A 72 4.72 19.90 -7.48
N LEU A 73 5.02 18.66 -7.85
CA LEU A 73 6.23 17.95 -7.44
C LEU A 73 7.47 18.27 -8.29
N SER A 74 7.31 19.07 -9.35
CA SER A 74 8.39 19.54 -10.22
C SER A 74 9.10 20.75 -9.62
N GLU A 75 9.66 20.63 -8.42
CA GLU A 75 10.31 21.74 -7.68
C GLU A 75 11.43 22.45 -8.45
N ASP A 76 12.08 21.74 -9.38
CA ASP A 76 13.14 22.23 -10.23
C ASP A 76 12.66 22.65 -11.64
N GLY A 77 11.33 22.67 -11.86
CA GLY A 77 10.69 22.91 -13.14
C GLY A 77 10.79 21.74 -14.13
N SER A 78 11.36 20.59 -13.72
CA SER A 78 11.43 19.39 -14.54
C SER A 78 10.20 18.52 -14.35
N PHE A 79 9.33 18.46 -15.35
CA PHE A 79 8.15 17.59 -15.37
C PHE A 79 8.53 16.11 -15.17
N GLU A 80 9.66 15.69 -15.73
CA GLU A 80 10.17 14.33 -15.59
C GLU A 80 10.53 13.98 -14.13
N ASN A 81 11.08 14.93 -13.38
CA ASN A 81 11.34 14.74 -11.96
C ASN A 81 10.03 14.64 -11.15
N GLY A 82 9.02 15.44 -11.51
CA GLY A 82 7.68 15.32 -10.92
C GLY A 82 7.04 13.96 -11.19
N LYS A 83 7.17 13.44 -12.43
CA LYS A 83 6.71 12.08 -12.78
C LYS A 83 7.37 11.01 -11.92
N LYS A 84 8.69 11.03 -11.76
CA LYS A 84 9.41 10.07 -10.93
C LYS A 84 8.91 10.09 -9.49
N ARG A 85 8.68 11.26 -8.92
CA ARG A 85 8.15 11.39 -7.56
C ARG A 85 6.72 10.81 -7.43
N VAL A 86 5.85 11.08 -8.41
CA VAL A 86 4.50 10.48 -8.43
C VAL A 86 4.56 8.96 -8.53
N ILE A 87 5.46 8.42 -9.38
CA ILE A 87 5.66 6.97 -9.51
C ILE A 87 6.10 6.37 -8.17
N GLU A 88 7.08 6.98 -7.50
CA GLU A 88 7.56 6.53 -6.19
C GLU A 88 6.46 6.60 -5.12
N GLU A 89 5.74 7.72 -5.03
CA GLU A 89 4.64 7.93 -4.08
C GLU A 89 3.52 6.90 -4.28
N THR A 90 3.13 6.67 -5.53
CA THR A 90 2.05 5.72 -5.88
C THR A 90 2.47 4.27 -5.65
N ALA A 91 3.68 3.89 -6.08
CA ALA A 91 4.21 2.54 -5.89
C ALA A 91 4.33 2.21 -4.38
N TYR A 92 4.83 3.15 -3.59
CA TYR A 92 4.89 3.03 -2.14
C TYR A 92 3.51 2.89 -1.48
N THR A 93 2.54 3.66 -1.95
CA THR A 93 1.16 3.59 -1.45
C THR A 93 0.55 2.22 -1.70
N TRP A 94 0.68 1.67 -2.91
CA TRP A 94 0.15 0.34 -3.22
C TRP A 94 0.90 -0.78 -2.52
N PHE A 95 2.23 -0.65 -2.36
CA PHE A 95 3.00 -1.58 -1.54
C PHE A 95 2.44 -1.66 -0.12
N ASN A 96 2.28 -0.52 0.55
CA ASN A 96 1.82 -0.46 1.94
C ASN A 96 0.39 -0.99 2.08
N ARG A 97 -0.53 -0.62 1.19
CA ARG A 97 -1.92 -1.07 1.23
C ARG A 97 -2.04 -2.58 1.09
N ILE A 98 -1.35 -3.16 0.11
CA ILE A 98 -1.40 -4.60 -0.13
C ILE A 98 -0.75 -5.37 1.02
N VAL A 99 0.39 -4.92 1.55
CA VAL A 99 1.03 -5.51 2.72
C VAL A 99 0.14 -5.40 3.96
N ALA A 100 -0.51 -4.25 4.18
CA ALA A 100 -1.44 -4.07 5.29
C ALA A 100 -2.66 -5.00 5.18
N ILE A 101 -3.27 -5.10 4.00
CA ILE A 101 -4.38 -6.04 3.76
C ILE A 101 -3.91 -7.48 4.03
N ARG A 102 -2.71 -7.86 3.56
CA ARG A 102 -2.16 -9.20 3.83
C ARG A 102 -2.00 -9.46 5.31
N TYR A 103 -1.46 -8.52 6.05
CA TYR A 103 -1.35 -8.62 7.50
C TYR A 103 -2.72 -8.77 8.17
N MET A 104 -3.67 -7.93 7.77
CA MET A 104 -5.02 -7.93 8.34
C MET A 104 -5.79 -9.22 8.04
N GLU A 105 -5.71 -9.76 6.81
CA GLU A 105 -6.41 -11.02 6.46
C GLU A 105 -5.85 -12.24 7.17
N LEU A 106 -4.53 -12.26 7.45
CA LEU A 106 -3.88 -13.38 8.14
C LEU A 106 -4.03 -13.35 9.67
N ASN A 107 -4.40 -12.19 10.22
CA ASN A 107 -4.58 -11.99 11.67
C ASN A 107 -6.06 -11.70 12.05
N ASP A 108 -7.01 -11.99 11.16
CA ASP A 108 -8.45 -11.77 11.36
C ASP A 108 -8.80 -10.32 11.78
N MET A 109 -8.05 -9.35 11.22
CA MET A 109 -8.23 -7.91 11.50
C MET A 109 -9.00 -7.16 10.41
N LEU A 110 -9.38 -7.84 9.32
CA LEU A 110 -10.23 -7.22 8.31
C LEU A 110 -11.63 -7.00 8.90
N PRO A 111 -12.23 -5.82 8.69
CA PRO A 111 -13.57 -5.53 9.18
C PRO A 111 -14.65 -6.18 8.31
N LEU A 112 -14.38 -7.39 7.82
CA LEU A 112 -15.29 -8.26 7.09
C LEU A 112 -16.03 -9.14 8.11
N THR A 113 -17.05 -8.55 8.74
CA THR A 113 -17.74 -9.18 9.88
C THR A 113 -19.24 -9.26 9.65
N LYS A 114 -19.85 -10.29 10.22
CA LYS A 114 -21.30 -10.41 10.40
C LYS A 114 -21.59 -10.65 11.87
N ASP A 115 -22.51 -9.89 12.44
CA ASP A 115 -22.89 -10.00 13.85
C ASP A 115 -21.66 -9.93 14.80
N ASN A 116 -20.70 -9.06 14.48
CA ASN A 116 -19.40 -8.89 15.16
C ASN A 116 -18.47 -10.13 15.13
N GLN A 117 -18.73 -11.09 14.26
CA GLN A 117 -17.83 -12.22 14.02
C GLN A 117 -17.13 -12.08 12.68
N SER A 118 -15.84 -12.38 12.64
CA SER A 118 -15.08 -12.41 11.40
C SER A 118 -15.67 -13.42 10.42
N LEU A 119 -15.80 -13.02 9.16
CA LEU A 119 -16.25 -13.92 8.10
C LEU A 119 -15.10 -14.79 7.55
N GLY A 120 -13.86 -14.54 7.98
CA GLY A 120 -12.67 -15.27 7.52
C GLY A 120 -12.41 -15.11 6.01
N ILE A 121 -13.06 -14.13 5.35
CA ILE A 121 -12.89 -13.90 3.91
C ILE A 121 -11.54 -13.27 3.66
N ARG A 122 -10.74 -13.88 2.79
CA ARG A 122 -9.45 -13.35 2.37
C ARG A 122 -9.61 -12.45 1.14
N VAL A 123 -8.98 -11.29 1.19
CA VAL A 123 -9.04 -10.27 0.14
C VAL A 123 -8.00 -10.50 -0.95
N LEU A 124 -6.80 -10.93 -0.56
CA LEU A 124 -5.68 -11.13 -1.50
C LEU A 124 -5.50 -12.58 -1.92
N SER A 125 -5.96 -13.52 -1.12
CA SER A 125 -5.70 -14.94 -1.32
C SER A 125 -6.93 -15.81 -1.11
N SER A 126 -6.78 -17.12 -1.36
CA SER A 126 -7.70 -18.16 -0.89
C SER A 126 -7.30 -18.68 0.49
N ILE A 127 -8.17 -19.48 1.09
CA ILE A 127 -7.89 -20.20 2.34
C ILE A 127 -6.69 -21.14 2.21
N ASN A 128 -6.44 -21.64 0.98
CA ASN A 128 -5.31 -22.50 0.65
C ASN A 128 -4.03 -21.71 0.33
N ASN A 129 -4.03 -20.41 0.58
CA ASN A 129 -2.90 -19.51 0.28
C ASN A 129 -2.53 -19.44 -1.22
N GLU A 130 -3.52 -19.48 -2.08
CA GLU A 130 -3.39 -19.29 -3.53
C GLU A 130 -3.75 -17.84 -3.89
N SER A 131 -3.26 -17.35 -5.01
CA SER A 131 -3.57 -16.00 -5.51
C SER A 131 -4.93 -15.89 -6.22
N HIS A 132 -5.93 -16.64 -5.74
CA HIS A 132 -7.33 -16.53 -6.15
C HIS A 132 -8.13 -15.96 -4.98
N PRO A 133 -8.41 -14.66 -4.98
CA PRO A 133 -9.04 -14.00 -3.84
C PRO A 133 -10.43 -14.53 -3.53
N GLU A 134 -10.66 -14.93 -2.28
CA GLU A 134 -11.99 -15.39 -1.86
C GLU A 134 -13.06 -14.31 -1.95
N ILE A 135 -12.65 -13.05 -1.82
CA ILE A 135 -13.53 -11.90 -1.93
C ILE A 135 -14.25 -11.83 -3.28
N LEU A 136 -13.67 -12.38 -4.35
CA LEU A 136 -14.29 -12.37 -5.69
C LEU A 136 -15.43 -13.36 -5.86
N LYS A 137 -15.64 -14.29 -4.92
CA LYS A 137 -16.82 -15.15 -4.93
C LYS A 137 -18.07 -14.29 -4.71
N ILE A 138 -19.07 -14.40 -5.60
CA ILE A 138 -20.28 -13.55 -5.58
C ILE A 138 -20.96 -13.52 -4.21
N GLY A 139 -21.04 -14.67 -3.52
CA GLY A 139 -21.59 -14.72 -2.16
C GLY A 139 -20.80 -13.89 -1.14
N ASN A 140 -19.49 -13.75 -1.32
CA ASN A 140 -18.65 -12.94 -0.46
C ASN A 140 -18.79 -11.45 -0.78
N LEU A 141 -18.90 -11.09 -2.06
CA LEU A 141 -19.10 -9.69 -2.49
C LEU A 141 -20.36 -9.05 -1.90
N THR A 142 -21.42 -9.84 -1.75
CA THR A 142 -22.70 -9.35 -1.20
C THR A 142 -22.78 -9.35 0.32
N ASN A 143 -21.93 -10.13 1.00
CA ASN A 143 -21.99 -10.37 2.44
C ASN A 143 -20.68 -10.00 3.18
N THR A 144 -19.99 -8.97 2.70
CA THR A 144 -18.67 -8.59 3.27
C THR A 144 -18.75 -7.92 4.65
N GLY A 145 -19.91 -7.45 5.08
CA GLY A 145 -20.04 -6.58 6.27
C GLY A 145 -19.54 -5.15 6.06
N LEU A 146 -18.82 -4.85 4.96
CA LEU A 146 -18.27 -3.52 4.67
C LEU A 146 -19.20 -2.60 3.88
N ASP A 147 -20.36 -3.06 3.41
CA ASP A 147 -21.23 -2.30 2.51
C ASP A 147 -20.46 -1.66 1.34
N LEU A 148 -19.85 -2.51 0.50
CA LEU A 148 -18.95 -2.09 -0.57
C LEU A 148 -19.65 -1.36 -1.72
N LYS A 149 -21.00 -1.34 -1.75
CA LYS A 149 -21.81 -0.71 -2.81
C LYS A 149 -21.37 -1.09 -4.22
N ILE A 150 -21.21 -2.40 -4.46
CA ILE A 150 -20.75 -2.92 -5.74
C ILE A 150 -21.79 -2.63 -6.81
N ASP A 151 -21.35 -1.99 -7.89
CA ASP A 151 -22.11 -1.90 -9.13
C ASP A 151 -21.91 -3.21 -9.92
N PHE A 152 -22.89 -4.11 -9.82
CA PHE A 152 -22.81 -5.41 -10.49
C PHE A 152 -22.89 -5.31 -12.01
N ASP A 153 -23.54 -4.28 -12.56
CA ASP A 153 -23.56 -4.05 -14.01
C ASP A 153 -22.17 -3.69 -14.53
N LYS A 154 -21.44 -2.89 -13.78
CA LYS A 154 -20.03 -2.58 -14.06
C LYS A 154 -19.15 -3.80 -13.84
N TYR A 155 -19.28 -4.48 -12.70
CA TYR A 155 -18.48 -5.66 -12.35
C TYR A 155 -18.58 -6.77 -13.40
N ASN A 156 -19.80 -7.08 -13.87
CA ASN A 156 -20.04 -8.13 -14.85
C ASN A 156 -19.55 -7.80 -16.28
N LYS A 157 -19.25 -6.54 -16.57
CA LYS A 157 -18.63 -6.12 -17.83
C LYS A 157 -17.11 -6.26 -17.84
N LEU A 158 -16.49 -6.46 -16.67
CA LEU A 158 -15.05 -6.67 -16.57
C LEU A 158 -14.69 -8.05 -17.13
N ILE A 159 -13.66 -8.07 -18.00
CA ILE A 159 -13.41 -9.21 -18.89
C ILE A 159 -12.66 -10.34 -18.15
N ASN A 160 -11.83 -9.98 -17.17
CA ASN A 160 -10.95 -10.94 -16.51
C ASN A 160 -10.87 -10.71 -14.99
N GLU A 161 -10.34 -11.72 -14.30
CA GLU A 161 -10.21 -11.73 -12.84
C GLU A 161 -9.35 -10.58 -12.29
N ASN A 162 -8.31 -10.15 -13.00
CA ASN A 162 -7.50 -9.01 -12.57
C ASN A 162 -8.29 -7.70 -12.58
N GLU A 163 -9.12 -7.47 -13.60
CA GLU A 163 -9.98 -6.28 -13.67
C GLU A 163 -11.03 -6.29 -12.56
N GLN A 164 -11.66 -7.44 -12.34
CA GLN A 164 -12.62 -7.63 -11.26
C GLN A 164 -11.98 -7.40 -9.90
N PHE A 165 -10.79 -7.97 -9.69
CA PHE A 165 -10.04 -7.79 -8.46
C PHE A 165 -9.65 -6.33 -8.23
N ASN A 166 -9.12 -5.64 -9.24
CA ASN A 166 -8.73 -4.24 -9.13
C ASN A 166 -9.93 -3.35 -8.78
N TYR A 167 -11.09 -3.62 -9.37
CA TYR A 167 -12.31 -2.92 -9.03
C TYR A 167 -12.73 -3.12 -7.56
N VAL A 168 -12.76 -4.37 -7.10
CA VAL A 168 -13.11 -4.71 -5.71
C VAL A 168 -12.06 -4.20 -4.73
N LEU A 169 -10.77 -4.32 -5.05
CA LEU A 169 -9.67 -3.83 -4.21
C LEU A 169 -9.78 -2.31 -3.96
N ASN A 170 -10.10 -1.55 -5.01
CA ASN A 170 -10.32 -0.10 -4.87
C ASN A 170 -11.49 0.21 -3.94
N LEU A 171 -12.61 -0.51 -4.05
CA LEU A 171 -13.75 -0.34 -3.14
C LEU A 171 -13.39 -0.68 -1.68
N ILE A 172 -12.64 -1.76 -1.48
CA ILE A 172 -12.16 -2.16 -0.14
C ILE A 172 -11.21 -1.10 0.42
N CYS A 173 -10.22 -0.65 -0.35
CA CYS A 173 -9.28 0.40 0.09
C CYS A 173 -10.01 1.69 0.46
N ASN A 174 -10.98 2.13 -0.35
CA ASN A 174 -11.80 3.29 -0.04
C ASN A 174 -12.57 3.13 1.27
N LYS A 175 -13.14 1.96 1.48
CA LYS A 175 -13.87 1.68 2.72
C LYS A 175 -12.94 1.57 3.93
N LEU A 176 -11.79 0.92 3.80
CA LEU A 176 -10.75 0.90 4.83
C LEU A 176 -10.24 2.30 5.17
N GLY A 177 -10.17 3.20 4.19
CA GLY A 177 -9.82 4.61 4.41
C GLY A 177 -10.76 5.34 5.35
N THR A 178 -12.03 4.95 5.44
CA THR A 178 -12.97 5.50 6.44
C THR A 178 -12.74 4.97 7.85
N ILE A 179 -12.02 3.85 8.00
CA ILE A 179 -11.77 3.16 9.27
C ILE A 179 -10.34 3.41 9.76
N ILE A 180 -9.36 3.30 8.85
CA ILE A 180 -7.91 3.45 9.13
C ILE A 180 -7.33 4.46 8.12
N PRO A 181 -7.65 5.75 8.23
CA PRO A 181 -7.21 6.75 7.27
C PRO A 181 -5.68 6.85 7.18
N GLN A 182 -4.94 6.56 8.26
CA GLN A 182 -3.47 6.66 8.28
C GLN A 182 -2.76 5.71 7.29
N VAL A 183 -3.39 4.60 6.91
CA VAL A 183 -2.83 3.61 5.97
C VAL A 183 -3.53 3.67 4.61
N PHE A 184 -4.85 3.86 4.65
CA PHE A 184 -5.70 3.87 3.46
C PHE A 184 -6.23 5.26 3.16
N ASP A 185 -5.53 6.29 3.62
CA ASP A 185 -5.90 7.70 3.44
C ASP A 185 -6.40 7.94 2.02
N GLY A 186 -7.49 8.70 1.96
CA GLY A 186 -8.37 8.72 0.81
C GLY A 186 -7.63 8.56 -0.50
N ILE A 187 -8.07 7.62 -1.31
CA ILE A 187 -7.57 7.50 -2.67
C ILE A 187 -7.76 8.88 -3.26
N THR A 188 -6.70 9.70 -3.09
CA THR A 188 -6.65 10.97 -3.78
C THR A 188 -6.84 10.66 -5.24
N ASP A 189 -7.65 11.43 -5.87
CA ASP A 189 -8.30 11.24 -7.16
C ASP A 189 -7.50 10.56 -8.29
N TYR A 190 -6.20 10.36 -8.16
CA TYR A 190 -5.34 9.77 -9.20
C TYR A 190 -4.66 8.44 -8.81
N ILE A 191 -4.55 8.08 -7.53
CA ILE A 191 -3.82 6.88 -7.08
C ILE A 191 -4.48 5.58 -7.57
N ASP A 192 -5.81 5.54 -7.60
CA ASP A 192 -6.56 4.39 -8.12
C ASP A 192 -6.45 4.29 -9.65
N LEU A 193 -6.31 5.44 -10.35
CA LEU A 193 -6.05 5.46 -11.78
C LEU A 193 -4.72 4.76 -12.13
N LEU A 194 -3.73 4.83 -11.24
CA LEU A 194 -2.41 4.25 -11.39
C LEU A 194 -2.25 2.87 -10.71
N LEU A 195 -3.36 2.24 -10.29
CA LEU A 195 -3.33 0.87 -9.78
C LEU A 195 -2.77 -0.09 -10.83
N PRO A 196 -1.73 -0.89 -10.52
CA PRO A 196 -1.19 -1.89 -11.44
C PRO A 196 -2.25 -2.85 -11.97
N GLU A 197 -2.21 -3.18 -13.27
CA GLU A 197 -3.27 -3.95 -13.92
C GLU A 197 -3.26 -5.45 -13.58
N ASN A 198 -2.06 -6.03 -13.43
CA ASN A 198 -1.87 -7.49 -13.38
C ASN A 198 -1.46 -7.98 -11.99
N LEU A 199 -2.18 -7.55 -10.94
CA LEU A 199 -1.81 -7.86 -9.56
C LEU A 199 -1.86 -9.35 -9.22
N LEU A 200 -2.82 -10.10 -9.81
CA LEU A 200 -3.02 -11.53 -9.57
C LEU A 200 -2.26 -12.45 -10.54
N SER A 201 -1.64 -11.91 -11.58
CA SER A 201 -0.87 -12.72 -12.52
C SER A 201 0.33 -13.39 -11.84
N ASP A 202 0.92 -14.41 -12.48
CA ASP A 202 2.08 -15.13 -11.92
C ASP A 202 3.24 -14.22 -11.53
N ASN A 203 3.44 -13.14 -12.29
CA ASN A 203 4.43 -12.10 -12.01
C ASN A 203 3.79 -10.87 -11.36
N GLY A 204 2.58 -10.97 -10.82
CA GLY A 204 1.87 -9.88 -10.17
C GLY A 204 2.30 -9.69 -8.72
N PHE A 205 2.13 -8.47 -8.21
CA PHE A 205 2.60 -8.13 -6.87
C PHE A 205 1.87 -8.90 -5.76
N VAL A 206 0.57 -9.14 -5.90
CA VAL A 206 -0.20 -9.94 -4.92
C VAL A 206 0.34 -11.37 -4.87
N ASN A 207 0.58 -11.98 -6.03
CA ASN A 207 1.14 -13.32 -6.12
C ASN A 207 2.55 -13.40 -5.50
N LYS A 208 3.37 -12.37 -5.73
CA LYS A 208 4.71 -12.25 -5.14
C LYS A 208 4.64 -12.18 -3.60
N VAL A 209 3.73 -11.37 -3.03
CA VAL A 209 3.52 -11.31 -1.57
C VAL A 209 3.15 -12.68 -0.99
N ILE A 210 2.26 -13.41 -1.65
CA ILE A 210 1.76 -14.71 -1.19
C ILE A 210 2.86 -15.77 -1.25
N LYS A 211 3.62 -15.82 -2.36
CA LYS A 211 4.61 -16.88 -2.60
C LYS A 211 5.93 -16.67 -1.87
N GLU A 212 6.39 -15.41 -1.77
CA GLU A 212 7.75 -15.13 -1.28
C GLU A 212 7.81 -14.79 0.20
N VAL A 213 6.69 -14.31 0.78
CA VAL A 213 6.65 -13.99 2.22
C VAL A 213 5.80 -15.02 2.95
N PRO A 214 6.43 -15.93 3.73
CA PRO A 214 5.70 -16.96 4.48
C PRO A 214 4.65 -16.36 5.42
N GLU A 215 3.46 -16.99 5.51
CA GLU A 215 2.37 -16.54 6.41
C GLU A 215 2.83 -16.40 7.86
N GLY A 216 3.71 -17.30 8.33
CA GLY A 216 4.26 -17.25 9.68
C GLY A 216 4.89 -15.91 10.02
N ASN A 217 5.56 -15.28 9.05
CA ASN A 217 6.18 -13.96 9.27
C ASN A 217 5.15 -12.87 9.59
N PHE A 218 3.94 -12.94 8.99
CA PHE A 218 2.84 -12.02 9.28
C PHE A 218 2.16 -12.32 10.62
N LYS A 219 2.23 -13.57 11.10
CA LYS A 219 1.60 -14.02 12.35
C LYS A 219 2.50 -13.84 13.58
N GLU A 220 3.82 -13.74 13.40
CA GLU A 220 4.78 -13.55 14.49
C GLU A 220 4.66 -12.18 15.17
N GLY A 221 4.10 -11.18 14.51
CA GLY A 221 3.87 -9.86 15.08
C GLY A 221 3.84 -8.73 14.04
N VAL A 222 3.46 -7.55 14.49
CA VAL A 222 3.35 -6.33 13.66
C VAL A 222 4.71 -5.82 13.15
N GLU A 223 5.81 -6.30 13.71
CA GLU A 223 7.17 -5.89 13.32
C GLU A 223 7.46 -6.09 11.84
N ILE A 224 6.80 -7.05 11.17
CA ILE A 224 6.99 -7.30 9.74
C ILE A 224 6.71 -6.03 8.92
N ILE A 225 5.67 -5.28 9.27
CA ILE A 225 5.30 -4.03 8.56
C ILE A 225 6.44 -3.02 8.66
N GLY A 226 7.03 -2.86 9.85
CA GLY A 226 8.15 -1.96 10.07
C GLY A 226 9.41 -2.36 9.32
N TRP A 227 9.73 -3.66 9.27
CA TRP A 227 10.86 -4.18 8.50
C TRP A 227 10.67 -4.02 7.00
N LEU A 228 9.50 -4.34 6.47
CA LEU A 228 9.18 -4.15 5.05
C LEU A 228 9.25 -2.67 4.65
N TYR A 229 8.74 -1.77 5.49
CA TYR A 229 8.85 -0.34 5.30
C TYR A 229 10.30 0.14 5.23
N GLN A 230 11.15 -0.31 6.15
CA GLN A 230 12.57 0.04 6.15
C GLN A 230 13.30 -0.51 4.92
N TYR A 231 13.04 -1.76 4.55
CA TYR A 231 13.73 -2.40 3.43
C TYR A 231 13.26 -1.90 2.06
N TYR A 232 12.03 -1.43 1.95
CA TYR A 232 11.53 -0.82 0.72
C TYR A 232 12.40 0.36 0.26
N ASN A 233 12.90 1.15 1.20
CA ASN A 233 13.74 2.31 0.95
C ASN A 233 15.25 2.03 1.02
N GLN A 234 15.65 0.76 1.11
CA GLN A 234 17.05 0.40 1.36
C GLN A 234 18.02 0.89 0.27
N ILE A 235 17.61 0.81 -1.00
CA ILE A 235 18.45 1.27 -2.14
C ILE A 235 18.73 2.77 -2.03
N GLU A 236 17.69 3.57 -1.79
CA GLU A 236 17.83 5.02 -1.67
C GLU A 236 18.65 5.40 -0.42
N LYS A 237 18.47 4.66 0.67
CA LYS A 237 19.27 4.80 1.88
C LYS A 237 20.75 4.51 1.61
N ASP A 238 21.06 3.40 0.97
CA ASP A 238 22.44 3.00 0.66
C ASP A 238 23.09 4.00 -0.30
N ARG A 239 22.35 4.51 -1.29
CA ARG A 239 22.79 5.57 -2.21
C ARG A 239 23.13 6.85 -1.45
N ALA A 240 22.21 7.34 -0.62
CA ALA A 240 22.40 8.55 0.15
C ALA A 240 23.59 8.43 1.13
N MET A 241 23.71 7.31 1.83
CA MET A 241 24.81 7.05 2.77
C MET A 241 26.17 6.88 2.10
N SER A 242 26.22 6.44 0.84
CA SER A 242 27.46 6.32 0.07
C SER A 242 27.92 7.65 -0.53
N SER A 243 27.04 8.65 -0.61
CA SER A 243 27.38 9.98 -1.11
C SER A 243 28.29 10.71 -0.12
N LYS A 244 29.36 11.34 -0.63
CA LYS A 244 30.23 12.18 0.20
C LYS A 244 29.64 13.58 0.29
N GLY A 245 29.24 14.02 1.47
CA GLY A 245 28.78 15.40 1.67
C GLY A 245 27.56 15.51 2.59
N VAL A 246 26.87 16.64 2.50
CA VAL A 246 25.65 16.90 3.27
C VAL A 246 24.45 16.28 2.54
N TYR A 247 23.59 15.60 3.27
CA TYR A 247 22.37 15.02 2.68
C TYR A 247 21.46 16.11 2.12
N LYS A 248 20.90 15.83 0.95
CA LYS A 248 19.85 16.67 0.39
C LYS A 248 18.56 16.54 1.21
N LYS A 249 17.72 17.57 1.18
CA LYS A 249 16.41 17.55 1.86
C LYS A 249 15.58 16.32 1.50
N SER A 250 15.61 15.88 0.24
CA SER A 250 14.93 14.69 -0.27
C SER A 250 15.52 13.36 0.22
N GLU A 251 16.77 13.34 0.69
CA GLU A 251 17.47 12.14 1.17
C GLU A 251 17.28 11.92 2.68
N ILE A 252 16.97 12.99 3.43
CA ILE A 252 16.80 12.93 4.89
C ILE A 252 15.81 11.85 5.33
N PRO A 253 14.61 11.69 4.72
CA PRO A 253 13.69 10.64 5.10
C PRO A 253 14.28 9.23 5.01
N TYR A 254 15.08 8.95 3.97
CA TYR A 254 15.69 7.63 3.77
C TYR A 254 16.78 7.33 4.80
N VAL A 255 17.65 8.29 5.09
CA VAL A 255 18.79 8.07 6.02
C VAL A 255 18.36 8.06 7.47
N THR A 256 17.31 8.77 7.84
CA THR A 256 16.78 8.81 9.22
C THR A 256 15.77 7.71 9.52
N GLN A 257 15.24 7.05 8.48
CA GLN A 257 14.28 5.97 8.64
C GLN A 257 14.95 4.75 9.27
N LEU A 258 14.55 4.45 10.51
CA LEU A 258 15.02 3.29 11.26
C LEU A 258 13.81 2.66 11.97
N PHE A 259 13.56 1.39 11.68
CA PHE A 259 12.59 0.62 12.46
C PHE A 259 13.26 0.14 13.75
N THR A 260 12.70 0.52 14.90
CA THR A 260 13.20 0.12 16.20
C THR A 260 12.61 -1.24 16.59
N PRO A 261 13.43 -2.30 16.78
CA PRO A 261 12.95 -3.61 17.20
C PRO A 261 12.15 -3.57 18.52
N ASP A 262 11.13 -4.41 18.63
CA ASP A 262 10.22 -4.49 19.78
C ASP A 262 10.94 -4.61 21.13
N TRP A 263 12.03 -5.40 21.19
CA TRP A 263 12.77 -5.57 22.43
C TRP A 263 13.44 -4.28 22.93
N ILE A 264 13.90 -3.41 22.02
CA ILE A 264 14.47 -2.09 22.38
C ILE A 264 13.35 -1.20 22.92
N VAL A 265 12.20 -1.18 22.24
CA VAL A 265 11.04 -0.40 22.68
C VAL A 265 10.59 -0.84 24.06
N LYS A 266 10.45 -2.16 24.29
CA LYS A 266 10.09 -2.72 25.60
C LYS A 266 11.13 -2.36 26.66
N TYR A 267 12.42 -2.54 26.37
CA TYR A 267 13.48 -2.14 27.27
C TYR A 267 13.36 -0.66 27.68
N MET A 268 13.17 0.21 26.70
CA MET A 268 13.03 1.65 26.97
C MET A 268 11.79 1.96 27.81
N VAL A 269 10.63 1.43 27.43
CA VAL A 269 9.38 1.69 28.13
C VAL A 269 9.38 1.12 29.54
N GLU A 270 9.83 -0.13 29.73
CA GLU A 270 9.87 -0.78 31.04
C GLU A 270 10.80 -0.05 32.02
N ASN A 271 11.94 0.49 31.55
CA ASN A 271 12.93 1.14 32.39
C ASN A 271 12.78 2.68 32.50
N SER A 272 11.81 3.28 31.81
CA SER A 272 11.49 4.69 31.94
C SER A 272 10.08 4.88 32.51
N LEU A 273 9.05 4.90 31.67
CA LEU A 273 7.66 5.09 32.08
C LEU A 273 7.19 4.00 33.06
N GLY A 274 7.55 2.74 32.80
CA GLY A 274 7.22 1.61 33.67
C GLY A 274 7.85 1.76 35.04
N ARG A 275 9.14 2.09 35.14
CA ARG A 275 9.81 2.35 36.41
C ARG A 275 9.13 3.49 37.16
N TYR A 276 8.89 4.61 36.50
CA TYR A 276 8.20 5.76 37.10
C TYR A 276 6.83 5.36 37.65
N TRP A 277 6.04 4.57 36.87
CA TRP A 277 4.72 4.11 37.31
C TRP A 277 4.79 3.26 38.59
N VAL A 278 5.67 2.27 38.62
CA VAL A 278 5.82 1.37 39.77
C VAL A 278 6.27 2.10 41.02
N GLU A 279 7.23 3.04 40.89
CA GLU A 279 7.74 3.85 42.01
C GLU A 279 6.67 4.77 42.62
N HIS A 280 5.76 5.29 41.79
CA HIS A 280 4.73 6.26 42.25
C HIS A 280 3.40 5.60 42.64
N ASN A 281 3.04 4.48 42.00
CA ASN A 281 1.75 3.82 42.24
C ASN A 281 1.86 2.54 43.06
N GLY A 282 3.06 2.06 43.35
CA GLY A 282 3.31 0.90 44.20
C GLY A 282 2.90 -0.46 43.60
N ASP A 283 2.55 -0.51 42.31
CA ASP A 283 2.10 -1.72 41.63
C ASP A 283 3.31 -2.57 41.18
N LYS A 284 3.96 -3.20 42.17
CA LYS A 284 5.16 -4.01 41.95
C LYS A 284 4.91 -5.32 41.18
N ASP A 285 3.66 -5.78 41.10
CA ASP A 285 3.33 -7.02 40.41
C ASP A 285 3.47 -6.89 38.88
N LEU A 286 3.37 -5.70 38.34
CA LEU A 286 3.62 -5.44 36.92
C LEU A 286 5.02 -5.85 36.48
N ILE A 287 6.03 -5.66 37.35
CA ILE A 287 7.44 -5.97 37.06
C ILE A 287 7.62 -7.45 36.73
N ASN A 288 6.80 -8.34 37.31
CA ASN A 288 6.91 -9.77 37.09
C ASN A 288 6.63 -10.19 35.63
N ASN A 289 5.92 -9.35 34.88
CA ASN A 289 5.60 -9.57 33.49
C ASN A 289 6.55 -8.85 32.52
N TRP A 290 7.49 -8.06 33.01
CA TRP A 290 8.41 -7.28 32.21
C TRP A 290 9.76 -7.98 32.05
N LYS A 291 10.06 -8.32 30.81
CA LYS A 291 11.25 -9.10 30.45
C LYS A 291 12.55 -8.30 30.54
N TYR A 292 12.48 -7.02 30.26
CA TYR A 292 13.65 -6.16 30.12
C TYR A 292 13.80 -5.14 31.25
N PHE A 293 12.99 -5.25 32.28
CA PHE A 293 13.08 -4.37 33.46
C PHE A 293 14.34 -4.66 34.27
N ILE A 294 15.15 -3.63 34.49
CA ILE A 294 16.33 -3.72 35.34
C ILE A 294 15.90 -3.54 36.79
N LYS A 295 16.06 -4.59 37.58
CA LYS A 295 15.81 -4.56 39.04
C LYS A 295 17.00 -3.87 39.72
N ASP A 296 16.68 -2.95 40.64
CA ASP A 296 17.73 -2.39 41.53
C ASP A 296 18.20 -3.51 42.47
N ASN A 297 19.52 -3.63 42.62
CA ASN A 297 20.18 -4.60 43.53
C ASN A 297 20.00 -4.18 44.98
#